data_d742aead26b56c2da6ad570a8162e15f
#
_entry.id   d742aead26b56c2da6ad570a8162e15f
#
_cell.length_a   1.000
_cell.length_b   1.000
_cell.length_c   1.000
_cell.angle_alpha   90.00
_cell.angle_beta   90.00
_cell.angle_gamma   90.00
#
_symmetry.space_group_name_H-M   'P 1'
#
loop_
_entity.id
_entity.type
_entity.pdbx_description
1 polymer ?
#
loop_
_entity_poly.entity_id
_entity_poly.type
_entity_poly.pdbx_seq_one_letter_code
_entity_poly.pdbx_strand_id
1 'polypeptide(L)'
;MAQKQLFEIEPWTLRTTKLDKENKRLQESLTSLGNGYMGMRGNFEEGYSGDGHIGTYYAGVWFPDKTRVGWWKNGYPDYFGKVINGLNFIGIEVRLDGEKLDLFVDEVSDFELELDMEKGVLRRQFTVVKNNKIFRISAERFLSVATKELAVIHYQVEALSSAKVELTSFLDGNVQNEDANYEEMFWQEVEKASSASRGSLVTKTIPNNFGTPRFTVSAVMENKTNAANETNQTKALYTENHFQFDLQENEVAKIEKRVVITTSRDFEEEDILPAGEKILQSLEIKTYEELLTAHVAGWRERWDKADVEVSGDDSAQQGIRFNIFQLFATYYGEDARLNIGPKGFTGEKYGGATYW
;
A
#
# COMPACT_ATOMS: atom_id res chain seq x y z
N MET A 1 18.39 21.31 -19.55
CA MET A 1 18.80 20.11 -18.81
C MET A 1 17.96 18.97 -19.36
N ALA A 2 18.55 17.85 -19.79
CA ALA A 2 17.76 16.68 -20.17
C ALA A 2 17.00 16.19 -18.91
N GLN A 3 15.71 16.01 -19.02
CA GLN A 3 14.88 15.50 -17.94
C GLN A 3 15.37 14.08 -17.64
N LYS A 4 15.74 13.81 -16.37
CA LYS A 4 16.22 12.47 -15.96
C LYS A 4 15.04 11.50 -16.10
N GLN A 5 15.18 10.53 -16.98
CA GLN A 5 14.18 9.47 -17.16
C GLN A 5 14.25 8.52 -15.97
N LEU A 6 13.13 8.34 -15.24
CA LEU A 6 13.05 7.51 -14.05
C LEU A 6 12.68 6.06 -14.36
N PHE A 7 11.94 5.83 -15.44
CA PHE A 7 11.45 4.53 -15.87
C PHE A 7 11.78 4.29 -17.35
N GLU A 8 11.89 3.05 -17.72
CA GLU A 8 12.00 2.62 -19.12
C GLU A 8 10.71 2.98 -19.89
N ILE A 9 10.83 3.24 -21.19
CA ILE A 9 9.66 3.53 -22.02
C ILE A 9 9.09 2.22 -22.51
N GLU A 10 7.98 1.81 -21.93
CA GLU A 10 7.23 0.60 -22.27
C GLU A 10 5.73 0.90 -22.22
N PRO A 11 4.95 0.51 -23.24
CA PRO A 11 3.54 0.92 -23.35
C PRO A 11 2.63 0.56 -22.18
N TRP A 12 2.96 -0.48 -21.40
CA TRP A 12 2.11 -1.00 -20.34
C TRP A 12 2.74 -0.98 -18.95
N THR A 13 4.01 -0.63 -18.83
CA THR A 13 4.70 -0.72 -17.55
C THR A 13 5.45 0.57 -17.21
N LEU A 14 5.60 0.82 -15.91
CA LEU A 14 6.64 1.72 -15.36
C LEU A 14 7.70 0.84 -14.72
N ARG A 15 8.79 0.58 -15.45
CA ARG A 15 9.85 -0.30 -15.01
C ARG A 15 11.16 0.45 -14.82
N THR A 16 11.90 0.11 -13.78
CA THR A 16 13.25 0.60 -13.53
C THR A 16 14.11 -0.49 -12.92
N THR A 17 15.39 -0.51 -13.32
CA THR A 17 16.41 -1.41 -12.76
C THR A 17 17.34 -0.68 -11.78
N LYS A 18 16.96 0.53 -11.34
CA LYS A 18 17.76 1.34 -10.42
C LYS A 18 17.01 1.65 -9.15
N LEU A 19 17.64 1.37 -8.02
CA LEU A 19 17.23 1.89 -6.72
C LEU A 19 17.62 3.37 -6.65
N ASP A 20 16.70 4.27 -7.01
CA ASP A 20 16.94 5.72 -7.00
C ASP A 20 16.60 6.31 -5.62
N LYS A 21 17.61 6.39 -4.75
CA LYS A 21 17.46 6.92 -3.39
C LYS A 21 17.12 8.41 -3.36
N GLU A 22 17.50 9.18 -4.39
CA GLU A 22 17.24 10.63 -4.49
C GLU A 22 15.81 10.96 -4.91
N ASN A 23 15.19 10.10 -5.74
CA ASN A 23 13.83 10.30 -6.24
C ASN A 23 12.84 9.27 -5.65
N LYS A 24 13.14 8.71 -4.48
CA LYS A 24 12.35 7.64 -3.86
C LYS A 24 10.88 8.02 -3.69
N ARG A 25 10.58 9.19 -3.12
CA ARG A 25 9.20 9.68 -2.94
C ARG A 25 8.44 9.81 -4.28
N LEU A 26 9.14 10.24 -5.34
CA LEU A 26 8.53 10.33 -6.67
C LEU A 26 8.26 8.96 -7.27
N GLN A 27 9.20 8.01 -7.14
CA GLN A 27 8.97 6.62 -7.56
C GLN A 27 7.78 6.01 -6.81
N GLU A 28 7.68 6.19 -5.50
CA GLU A 28 6.56 5.72 -4.68
C GLU A 28 5.22 6.30 -5.14
N SER A 29 5.20 7.58 -5.53
CA SER A 29 4.00 8.23 -6.06
C SER A 29 3.60 7.67 -7.42
N LEU A 30 4.56 7.49 -8.34
CA LEU A 30 4.30 7.02 -9.69
C LEU A 30 3.93 5.52 -9.74
N THR A 31 4.42 4.73 -8.79
CA THR A 31 4.10 3.29 -8.68
C THR A 31 3.01 2.98 -7.65
N SER A 32 2.17 3.98 -7.34
CA SER A 32 1.02 3.78 -6.46
C SER A 32 -0.03 2.88 -7.11
N LEU A 33 -0.71 2.12 -6.28
CA LEU A 33 -1.84 1.26 -6.64
C LEU A 33 -3.14 1.82 -6.04
N GLY A 34 -4.26 1.53 -6.67
CA GLY A 34 -5.58 1.84 -6.17
C GLY A 34 -6.67 1.02 -6.84
N ASN A 35 -7.82 0.94 -6.22
CA ASN A 35 -8.97 0.20 -6.75
C ASN A 35 -10.30 0.97 -6.61
N GLY A 36 -10.23 2.29 -6.37
CA GLY A 36 -11.38 3.15 -6.16
C GLY A 36 -11.93 3.15 -4.72
N TYR A 37 -11.60 2.13 -3.92
CA TYR A 37 -11.98 2.00 -2.52
C TYR A 37 -10.82 2.37 -1.58
N MET A 38 -9.62 1.92 -1.90
CA MET A 38 -8.40 2.25 -1.19
C MET A 38 -7.22 2.35 -2.16
N GLY A 39 -6.14 2.96 -1.66
CA GLY A 39 -4.90 3.07 -2.39
C GLY A 39 -3.69 2.95 -1.49
N MET A 40 -2.55 2.63 -2.08
CA MET A 40 -1.25 2.58 -1.43
C MET A 40 -0.17 3.10 -2.35
N ARG A 41 0.79 3.83 -1.79
CA ARG A 41 1.97 4.27 -2.52
C ARG A 41 2.89 3.10 -2.81
N GLY A 42 3.82 3.28 -3.73
CA GLY A 42 4.83 2.28 -4.08
C GLY A 42 5.94 2.13 -3.04
N ASN A 43 5.59 2.20 -1.75
CA ASN A 43 6.53 1.98 -0.65
C ASN A 43 7.07 0.55 -0.67
N PHE A 44 8.29 0.36 -0.17
CA PHE A 44 8.81 -0.99 0.04
C PHE A 44 8.08 -1.65 1.22
N GLU A 45 8.00 -2.95 1.19
CA GLU A 45 7.43 -3.75 2.27
C GLU A 45 8.34 -3.69 3.50
N GLU A 46 9.66 -3.72 3.27
CA GLU A 46 10.68 -3.60 4.31
C GLU A 46 10.78 -2.16 4.82
N GLY A 47 11.33 -2.01 6.01
CA GLY A 47 11.71 -0.70 6.52
C GLY A 47 12.75 -0.03 5.61
N TYR A 48 12.62 1.28 5.44
CA TYR A 48 13.54 2.10 4.66
C TYR A 48 13.93 3.33 5.49
N SER A 49 15.20 3.45 5.90
CA SER A 49 15.66 4.54 6.77
C SER A 49 15.99 5.84 6.04
N GLY A 50 15.93 5.83 4.71
CA GLY A 50 16.11 7.03 3.90
C GLY A 50 14.82 7.84 3.75
N ASP A 51 14.89 8.89 2.94
CA ASP A 51 13.72 9.72 2.63
C ASP A 51 12.68 8.91 1.83
N GLY A 52 11.50 8.76 2.38
CA GLY A 52 10.36 8.07 1.79
C GLY A 52 9.06 8.69 2.26
N HIS A 53 7.96 8.28 1.68
CA HIS A 53 6.63 8.71 2.11
C HIS A 53 5.70 7.49 2.16
N ILE A 54 5.59 6.88 3.35
CA ILE A 54 4.65 5.77 3.57
C ILE A 54 3.23 6.32 3.48
N GLY A 55 2.42 5.76 2.58
CA GLY A 55 1.06 6.23 2.39
C GLY A 55 0.09 5.13 1.98
N THR A 56 -0.99 5.01 2.75
CA THR A 56 -2.19 4.26 2.43
C THR A 56 -3.39 5.17 2.61
N TYR A 57 -4.39 5.04 1.75
CA TYR A 57 -5.52 5.96 1.73
C TYR A 57 -6.82 5.20 1.54
N TYR A 58 -7.90 5.68 2.17
CA TYR A 58 -9.24 5.10 2.04
C TYR A 58 -10.17 6.14 1.41
N ALA A 59 -10.86 5.76 0.36
CA ALA A 59 -11.74 6.67 -0.37
C ALA A 59 -12.81 7.27 0.55
N GLY A 60 -12.88 8.61 0.57
CA GLY A 60 -13.84 9.35 1.39
C GLY A 60 -13.59 9.36 2.89
N VAL A 61 -12.46 8.86 3.36
CA VAL A 61 -11.97 9.05 4.73
C VAL A 61 -11.08 10.28 4.77
N TRP A 62 -11.40 11.24 5.63
CA TRP A 62 -10.76 12.55 5.68
C TRP A 62 -10.79 13.14 7.09
N PHE A 63 -10.02 14.18 7.30
CA PHE A 63 -10.04 14.95 8.55
C PHE A 63 -10.15 16.45 8.27
N PRO A 64 -10.92 17.22 9.07
CA PRO A 64 -11.01 18.67 8.89
C PRO A 64 -9.71 19.34 9.35
N ASP A 65 -9.01 19.98 8.41
CA ASP A 65 -7.85 20.81 8.70
C ASP A 65 -8.25 22.28 8.77
N LYS A 66 -7.93 22.92 9.88
CA LYS A 66 -8.22 24.33 10.09
C LYS A 66 -7.61 25.18 9.00
N THR A 67 -8.40 26.06 8.41
CA THR A 67 -7.93 27.00 7.40
C THR A 67 -6.85 27.93 7.97
N ARG A 68 -5.66 27.92 7.36
CA ARG A 68 -4.48 28.73 7.75
C ARG A 68 -4.21 29.79 6.71
N VAL A 69 -5.21 30.57 6.35
CA VAL A 69 -5.06 31.64 5.37
C VAL A 69 -4.85 33.00 6.02
N GLY A 70 -4.03 33.84 5.38
CA GLY A 70 -3.82 35.20 5.82
C GLY A 70 -5.03 36.11 5.62
N TRP A 71 -4.98 37.30 6.18
CA TRP A 71 -6.00 38.35 6.15
C TRP A 71 -6.54 38.71 4.75
N TRP A 72 -5.79 38.39 3.72
CA TRP A 72 -6.11 38.67 2.34
C TRP A 72 -7.05 37.67 1.68
N LYS A 73 -7.48 36.63 2.40
CA LYS A 73 -8.36 35.55 1.92
C LYS A 73 -9.72 35.59 2.61
N ASN A 74 -10.55 36.55 2.21
CA ASN A 74 -11.91 36.63 2.71
C ASN A 74 -12.81 35.54 2.08
N GLY A 75 -13.74 35.02 2.86
CA GLY A 75 -14.73 34.03 2.41
C GLY A 75 -14.23 32.59 2.37
N TYR A 76 -13.06 32.29 2.92
CA TYR A 76 -12.60 30.92 3.08
C TYR A 76 -13.41 30.20 4.18
N PRO A 77 -13.65 28.89 4.03
CA PRO A 77 -14.29 28.10 5.07
C PRO A 77 -13.39 27.99 6.30
N ASP A 78 -13.98 27.65 7.45
CA ASP A 78 -13.24 27.48 8.70
C ASP A 78 -12.25 26.31 8.63
N TYR A 79 -12.54 25.30 7.80
CA TYR A 79 -11.69 24.13 7.56
C TYR A 79 -11.82 23.63 6.12
N PHE A 80 -10.83 22.84 5.70
CA PHE A 80 -10.87 22.02 4.51
C PHE A 80 -10.85 20.54 4.90
N GLY A 81 -11.60 19.70 4.18
CA GLY A 81 -11.44 18.26 4.29
C GLY A 81 -10.10 17.85 3.68
N LYS A 82 -9.24 17.18 4.44
CA LYS A 82 -7.98 16.64 3.95
C LYS A 82 -7.96 15.13 3.98
N VAL A 83 -7.42 14.55 2.92
CA VAL A 83 -7.05 13.15 2.90
C VAL A 83 -6.01 12.93 4.01
N ILE A 84 -6.17 11.86 4.75
CA ILE A 84 -5.26 11.47 5.82
C ILE A 84 -4.62 10.12 5.50
N ASN A 85 -3.36 9.97 5.92
CA ASN A 85 -2.65 8.71 5.82
C ASN A 85 -3.34 7.67 6.72
N GLY A 86 -3.63 6.50 6.16
CA GLY A 86 -4.28 5.39 6.84
C GLY A 86 -3.28 4.43 7.49
N LEU A 87 -3.79 3.36 8.08
CA LEU A 87 -2.98 2.30 8.67
C LEU A 87 -1.95 1.76 7.67
N ASN A 88 -0.69 1.67 8.07
CA ASN A 88 0.31 0.96 7.28
C ASN A 88 0.06 -0.55 7.38
N PHE A 89 -0.53 -1.11 6.34
CA PHE A 89 -0.74 -2.54 6.19
C PHE A 89 0.24 -3.20 5.21
N ILE A 90 1.14 -2.42 4.60
CA ILE A 90 2.11 -2.91 3.62
C ILE A 90 3.25 -3.64 4.33
N GLY A 91 3.66 -3.18 5.50
CA GLY A 91 4.92 -3.49 6.16
C GLY A 91 5.17 -4.97 6.46
N ILE A 92 6.38 -5.41 6.11
CA ILE A 92 6.98 -6.70 6.48
C ILE A 92 8.44 -6.41 6.84
N GLU A 93 8.78 -6.36 8.14
CA GLU A 93 10.18 -6.25 8.54
C GLU A 93 10.90 -7.56 8.24
N VAL A 94 12.11 -7.46 7.72
CA VAL A 94 12.94 -8.60 7.29
C VAL A 94 14.26 -8.61 8.04
N ARG A 95 14.62 -9.76 8.58
CA ARG A 95 15.97 -10.02 9.13
C ARG A 95 16.57 -11.23 8.44
N LEU A 96 17.81 -11.08 8.01
CA LEU A 96 18.60 -12.07 7.30
C LEU A 96 19.81 -12.41 8.17
N ASP A 97 19.87 -13.64 8.72
CA ASP A 97 20.85 -14.05 9.72
C ASP A 97 20.98 -13.07 10.90
N GLY A 98 19.83 -12.57 11.39
CA GLY A 98 19.73 -11.61 12.50
C GLY A 98 19.98 -10.15 12.15
N GLU A 99 20.46 -9.82 10.94
CA GLU A 99 20.63 -8.44 10.48
C GLU A 99 19.38 -7.92 9.79
N LYS A 100 18.92 -6.74 10.19
CA LYS A 100 17.77 -6.08 9.55
C LYS A 100 18.12 -5.67 8.12
N LEU A 101 17.16 -5.93 7.21
CA LEU A 101 17.22 -5.46 5.84
C LEU A 101 16.75 -4.01 5.76
N ASP A 102 17.55 -3.15 5.12
CA ASP A 102 17.23 -1.75 4.86
C ASP A 102 17.87 -1.30 3.55
N LEU A 103 17.08 -1.13 2.52
CA LEU A 103 17.57 -0.80 1.18
C LEU A 103 18.18 0.62 1.06
N PHE A 104 18.07 1.45 2.09
CA PHE A 104 18.78 2.73 2.10
C PHE A 104 20.28 2.58 2.41
N VAL A 105 20.61 1.66 3.32
CA VAL A 105 22.00 1.44 3.75
C VAL A 105 22.63 0.23 3.07
N ASP A 106 21.83 -0.78 2.73
CA ASP A 106 22.31 -2.01 2.12
C ASP A 106 22.62 -1.82 0.64
N GLU A 107 23.69 -2.48 0.18
CA GLU A 107 23.99 -2.59 -1.23
C GLU A 107 23.18 -3.74 -1.84
N VAL A 108 22.42 -3.42 -2.88
CA VAL A 108 21.59 -4.39 -3.61
C VAL A 108 22.03 -4.46 -5.06
N SER A 109 21.94 -5.64 -5.66
CA SER A 109 22.12 -5.90 -7.08
C SER A 109 20.83 -6.43 -7.69
N ASP A 110 20.80 -6.51 -9.02
CA ASP A 110 19.66 -7.06 -9.79
C ASP A 110 18.32 -6.42 -9.40
N PHE A 111 18.35 -5.16 -8.98
CA PHE A 111 17.15 -4.44 -8.58
C PHE A 111 16.22 -4.21 -9.76
N GLU A 112 14.97 -4.54 -9.58
CA GLU A 112 13.90 -4.24 -10.52
C GLU A 112 12.65 -3.83 -9.75
N LEU A 113 12.01 -2.76 -10.21
CA LEU A 113 10.69 -2.29 -9.75
C LEU A 113 9.82 -2.08 -10.98
N GLU A 114 8.66 -2.72 -11.01
CA GLU A 114 7.72 -2.67 -12.12
C GLU A 114 6.29 -2.46 -11.64
N LEU A 115 5.65 -1.40 -12.11
CA LEU A 115 4.20 -1.26 -12.10
C LEU A 115 3.65 -1.76 -13.45
N ASP A 116 2.97 -2.90 -13.44
CA ASP A 116 2.23 -3.45 -14.57
C ASP A 116 0.83 -2.81 -14.57
N MET A 117 0.63 -1.81 -15.43
CA MET A 117 -0.64 -1.06 -15.51
C MET A 117 -1.75 -1.87 -16.17
N GLU A 118 -1.41 -2.83 -17.03
CA GLU A 118 -2.39 -3.72 -17.67
C GLU A 118 -3.09 -4.59 -16.62
N LYS A 119 -2.29 -5.08 -15.64
CA LYS A 119 -2.77 -5.97 -14.59
C LYS A 119 -3.07 -5.29 -13.25
N GLY A 120 -2.64 -4.04 -13.06
CA GLY A 120 -2.78 -3.34 -11.79
C GLY A 120 -1.94 -3.94 -10.66
N VAL A 121 -0.72 -4.41 -10.97
CA VAL A 121 0.16 -5.13 -10.05
C VAL A 121 1.50 -4.40 -9.93
N LEU A 122 2.00 -4.29 -8.71
CA LEU A 122 3.35 -3.79 -8.43
C LEU A 122 4.27 -4.96 -8.07
N ARG A 123 5.38 -5.08 -8.79
CA ARG A 123 6.42 -6.10 -8.57
C ARG A 123 7.73 -5.45 -8.21
N ARG A 124 8.49 -6.13 -7.39
CA ARG A 124 9.85 -5.75 -7.06
C ARG A 124 10.70 -6.98 -6.80
N GLN A 125 11.96 -6.93 -7.27
CA GLN A 125 12.95 -7.96 -6.98
C GLN A 125 14.33 -7.34 -6.80
N PHE A 126 15.18 -7.99 -6.05
CA PHE A 126 16.59 -7.62 -5.88
C PHE A 126 17.38 -8.74 -5.20
N THR A 127 18.70 -8.63 -5.28
CA THR A 127 19.65 -9.48 -4.60
C THR A 127 20.40 -8.66 -3.54
N VAL A 128 20.59 -9.22 -2.35
CA VAL A 128 21.35 -8.59 -1.25
C VAL A 128 22.30 -9.59 -0.61
N VAL A 129 23.42 -9.07 -0.08
CA VAL A 129 24.39 -9.87 0.70
C VAL A 129 24.31 -9.45 2.15
N LYS A 130 24.07 -10.41 3.05
CA LYS A 130 24.10 -10.26 4.50
C LYS A 130 24.92 -11.38 5.13
N ASN A 131 25.85 -11.05 6.03
CA ASN A 131 26.72 -12.05 6.69
C ASN A 131 27.44 -13.00 5.69
N ASN A 132 27.92 -12.47 4.55
CA ASN A 132 28.54 -13.21 3.45
C ASN A 132 27.60 -14.26 2.79
N LYS A 133 26.30 -14.15 2.96
CA LYS A 133 25.28 -14.98 2.30
C LYS A 133 24.45 -14.15 1.33
N ILE A 134 24.05 -14.78 0.26
CA ILE A 134 23.28 -14.14 -0.82
C ILE A 134 21.81 -14.50 -0.66
N PHE A 135 20.95 -13.48 -0.73
CA PHE A 135 19.51 -13.64 -0.69
C PHE A 135 18.88 -12.96 -1.92
N ARG A 136 17.93 -13.62 -2.54
CA ARG A 136 17.06 -13.02 -3.55
C ARG A 136 15.71 -12.74 -2.93
N ILE A 137 15.27 -11.51 -3.06
CA ILE A 137 13.99 -11.05 -2.52
C ILE A 137 13.07 -10.69 -3.67
N SER A 138 11.81 -11.11 -3.56
CA SER A 138 10.76 -10.69 -4.48
C SER A 138 9.48 -10.35 -3.73
N ALA A 139 8.81 -9.31 -4.20
CA ALA A 139 7.51 -8.87 -3.71
C ALA A 139 6.57 -8.62 -4.89
N GLU A 140 5.34 -9.09 -4.79
CA GLU A 140 4.26 -8.78 -5.71
C GLU A 140 3.02 -8.40 -4.90
N ARG A 141 2.34 -7.31 -5.29
CA ARG A 141 1.15 -6.87 -4.57
C ARG A 141 0.12 -6.21 -5.46
N PHE A 142 -1.13 -6.28 -5.03
CA PHE A 142 -2.25 -5.62 -5.67
C PHE A 142 -3.35 -5.26 -4.68
N LEU A 143 -4.17 -4.27 -5.05
CA LEU A 143 -5.45 -3.96 -4.41
C LEU A 143 -6.55 -4.54 -5.27
N SER A 144 -7.28 -5.53 -4.74
CA SER A 144 -8.23 -6.29 -5.53
C SER A 144 -9.36 -5.41 -6.07
N VAL A 145 -9.61 -5.49 -7.37
CA VAL A 145 -10.80 -4.86 -7.99
C VAL A 145 -12.01 -5.79 -8.00
N ALA A 146 -11.80 -7.07 -7.72
CA ALA A 146 -12.89 -8.06 -7.60
C ALA A 146 -13.49 -8.11 -6.19
N THR A 147 -12.68 -7.80 -5.16
CA THR A 147 -13.10 -7.64 -3.76
C THR A 147 -12.43 -6.36 -3.27
N LYS A 148 -13.16 -5.25 -3.34
CA LYS A 148 -12.60 -3.89 -3.15
C LYS A 148 -11.91 -3.67 -1.80
N GLU A 149 -12.30 -4.42 -0.78
CA GLU A 149 -11.76 -4.35 0.57
C GLU A 149 -10.43 -5.11 0.72
N LEU A 150 -10.01 -5.92 -0.27
CA LEU A 150 -8.85 -6.82 -0.16
C LEU A 150 -7.59 -6.22 -0.76
N ALA A 151 -6.52 -6.20 0.04
CA ALA A 151 -5.13 -6.07 -0.39
C ALA A 151 -4.41 -7.41 -0.27
N VAL A 152 -3.56 -7.74 -1.24
CA VAL A 152 -2.73 -8.96 -1.24
C VAL A 152 -1.28 -8.58 -1.48
N ILE A 153 -0.39 -9.13 -0.66
CA ILE A 153 1.05 -8.96 -0.78
C ILE A 153 1.68 -10.35 -0.71
N HIS A 154 2.38 -10.73 -1.76
CA HIS A 154 3.15 -11.96 -1.83
C HIS A 154 4.62 -11.61 -1.71
N TYR A 155 5.27 -12.07 -0.64
CA TYR A 155 6.65 -11.72 -0.30
C TYR A 155 7.48 -12.99 -0.14
N GLN A 156 8.65 -13.01 -0.77
CA GLN A 156 9.53 -14.19 -0.79
C GLN A 156 10.99 -13.79 -0.55
N VAL A 157 11.69 -14.65 0.19
CA VAL A 157 13.14 -14.58 0.40
C VAL A 157 13.74 -15.95 0.09
N GLU A 158 14.50 -16.05 -0.99
CA GLU A 158 15.30 -17.23 -1.35
C GLU A 158 16.70 -17.09 -0.74
N ALA A 159 17.16 -18.10 -0.02
CA ALA A 159 18.51 -18.16 0.52
C ALA A 159 19.41 -19.01 -0.39
N LEU A 160 20.49 -18.45 -0.95
CA LEU A 160 21.43 -19.20 -1.81
C LEU A 160 22.47 -20.00 -1.01
N SER A 161 22.34 -20.07 0.30
CA SER A 161 23.07 -20.94 1.22
C SER A 161 22.26 -21.07 2.50
N SER A 162 22.56 -22.06 3.34
CA SER A 162 21.84 -22.23 4.61
C SER A 162 21.83 -20.97 5.45
N ALA A 163 20.64 -20.49 5.83
CA ALA A 163 20.46 -19.21 6.52
C ALA A 163 19.23 -19.21 7.42
N LYS A 164 19.21 -18.28 8.37
CA LYS A 164 18.00 -17.92 9.14
C LYS A 164 17.36 -16.71 8.51
N VAL A 165 16.04 -16.78 8.32
CA VAL A 165 15.23 -15.66 7.85
C VAL A 165 14.11 -15.41 8.86
N GLU A 166 13.93 -14.15 9.22
CA GLU A 166 12.82 -13.72 10.06
C GLU A 166 11.99 -12.69 9.31
N LEU A 167 10.67 -12.91 9.25
CA LEU A 167 9.72 -12.01 8.62
C LEU A 167 8.68 -11.59 9.65
N THR A 168 8.51 -10.26 9.85
CA THR A 168 7.51 -9.71 10.75
C THR A 168 6.50 -8.93 9.95
N SER A 169 5.33 -9.52 9.75
CA SER A 169 4.18 -8.88 9.10
C SER A 169 3.37 -8.10 10.12
N PHE A 170 3.04 -6.84 9.83
CA PHE A 170 2.39 -5.98 10.82
C PHE A 170 1.29 -5.07 10.24
N LEU A 171 0.45 -4.58 11.14
CA LEU A 171 -0.45 -3.45 10.94
C LEU A 171 0.00 -2.34 11.89
N ASP A 172 0.23 -1.14 11.37
CA ASP A 172 0.70 -0.01 12.17
C ASP A 172 -0.21 1.21 11.97
N GLY A 173 -0.85 1.65 13.03
CA GLY A 173 -1.67 2.85 13.10
C GLY A 173 -0.92 4.09 13.58
N ASN A 174 0.38 3.98 13.91
CA ASN A 174 1.23 5.11 14.27
C ASN A 174 1.69 5.85 13.01
N VAL A 175 0.73 6.34 12.24
CA VAL A 175 0.95 7.03 10.98
C VAL A 175 0.53 8.49 11.07
N GLN A 176 1.19 9.33 10.30
CA GLN A 176 0.93 10.76 10.20
C GLN A 176 0.98 11.19 8.75
N ASN A 177 0.40 12.35 8.44
CA ASN A 177 0.58 12.97 7.15
C ASN A 177 1.97 13.58 7.07
N GLU A 178 2.67 13.36 5.97
CA GLU A 178 4.01 13.90 5.77
C GLU A 178 4.04 15.15 4.89
N ASP A 179 3.12 15.25 3.95
CA ASP A 179 3.02 16.36 3.00
C ASP A 179 2.00 17.43 3.41
N ALA A 180 1.19 17.15 4.42
CA ALA A 180 0.14 18.03 4.92
C ALA A 180 -0.09 17.80 6.41
N ASN A 181 -0.68 18.82 7.10
CA ASN A 181 -1.05 18.72 8.52
C ASN A 181 0.12 18.57 9.50
N TYR A 182 1.34 18.79 9.04
CA TYR A 182 2.51 19.04 9.89
C TYR A 182 2.70 18.04 11.03
N GLU A 183 2.84 16.77 10.70
CA GLU A 183 3.16 15.69 11.66
C GLU A 183 2.05 15.40 12.68
N GLU A 184 0.82 15.82 12.42
CA GLU A 184 -0.32 15.49 13.27
C GLU A 184 -0.72 14.02 13.09
N MET A 185 -0.99 13.34 14.21
CA MET A 185 -1.57 12.01 14.23
C MET A 185 -3.09 12.10 14.29
N PHE A 186 -3.77 11.43 13.38
CA PHE A 186 -5.23 11.51 13.26
C PHE A 186 -5.96 10.30 13.85
N TRP A 187 -5.25 9.27 14.25
CA TRP A 187 -5.82 8.00 14.65
C TRP A 187 -5.68 7.75 16.14
N GLN A 188 -6.73 7.23 16.74
CA GLN A 188 -6.72 6.60 18.06
C GLN A 188 -7.11 5.13 17.93
N GLU A 189 -6.52 4.27 18.74
CA GLU A 189 -6.87 2.86 18.83
C GLU A 189 -8.27 2.68 19.40
N VAL A 190 -9.04 1.78 18.82
CA VAL A 190 -10.33 1.31 19.33
C VAL A 190 -10.15 -0.07 19.92
N GLU A 191 -9.67 -1.01 19.12
CA GLU A 191 -9.35 -2.38 19.53
C GLU A 191 -8.30 -2.99 18.64
N LYS A 192 -7.66 -4.06 19.11
CA LYS A 192 -6.69 -4.85 18.36
C LYS A 192 -6.63 -6.26 18.88
N ALA A 193 -6.23 -7.18 18.00
CA ALA A 193 -5.94 -8.56 18.36
C ALA A 193 -4.78 -9.09 17.51
N SER A 194 -4.10 -10.10 18.03
CA SER A 194 -3.12 -10.88 17.29
C SER A 194 -3.18 -12.34 17.75
N SER A 195 -3.15 -13.26 16.82
CA SER A 195 -3.16 -14.70 17.11
C SER A 195 -2.51 -15.44 15.95
N ALA A 196 -1.57 -16.35 16.24
CA ALA A 196 -0.92 -17.14 15.21
C ALA A 196 -0.52 -16.27 13.97
N SER A 197 -1.11 -16.59 12.82
CA SER A 197 -0.88 -15.91 11.55
C SER A 197 -1.90 -14.80 11.25
N ARG A 198 -2.73 -14.40 12.22
CA ARG A 198 -3.78 -13.37 12.07
C ARG A 198 -3.55 -12.19 12.98
N GLY A 199 -4.00 -11.01 12.54
CA GLY A 199 -4.01 -9.80 13.34
C GLY A 199 -5.12 -8.85 12.91
N SER A 200 -5.61 -8.04 13.83
CA SER A 200 -6.55 -6.97 13.54
C SER A 200 -6.19 -5.70 14.29
N LEU A 201 -6.49 -4.57 13.68
CA LEU A 201 -6.35 -3.25 14.29
C LEU A 201 -7.50 -2.37 13.83
N VAL A 202 -8.29 -1.90 14.79
CA VAL A 202 -9.38 -0.95 14.57
C VAL A 202 -8.97 0.40 15.09
N THR A 203 -9.04 1.41 14.24
CA THR A 203 -8.70 2.79 14.58
C THR A 203 -9.86 3.72 14.26
N LYS A 204 -9.94 4.83 14.98
CA LYS A 204 -10.92 5.89 14.75
C LYS A 204 -10.21 7.23 14.69
N THR A 205 -10.64 8.11 13.78
CA THR A 205 -10.09 9.46 13.75
C THR A 205 -10.31 10.17 15.07
N ILE A 206 -9.34 10.99 15.51
CA ILE A 206 -9.47 11.78 16.73
C ILE A 206 -10.67 12.74 16.66
N PRO A 207 -11.21 13.22 17.82
CA PRO A 207 -12.23 14.26 17.84
C PRO A 207 -11.75 15.55 17.15
N ASN A 208 -12.67 16.27 16.55
CA ASN A 208 -12.42 17.59 15.97
C ASN A 208 -13.40 18.63 16.49
N ASN A 209 -13.04 19.90 16.37
CA ASN A 209 -13.85 21.03 16.88
C ASN A 209 -14.85 21.58 15.84
N PHE A 210 -14.99 20.94 14.68
CA PHE A 210 -15.84 21.40 13.59
C PHE A 210 -17.18 20.67 13.52
N GLY A 211 -17.40 19.68 14.40
CA GLY A 211 -18.63 18.87 14.40
C GLY A 211 -18.75 17.93 13.19
N THR A 212 -17.64 17.65 12.49
CA THR A 212 -17.64 16.71 11.37
C THR A 212 -17.64 15.27 11.85
N PRO A 213 -18.14 14.33 11.04
CA PRO A 213 -18.11 12.90 11.37
C PRO A 213 -16.69 12.42 11.63
N ARG A 214 -16.57 11.45 12.54
CA ARG A 214 -15.37 10.68 12.75
C ARG A 214 -15.46 9.38 11.94
N PHE A 215 -14.33 8.93 11.41
CA PHE A 215 -14.25 7.70 10.64
C PHE A 215 -13.58 6.60 11.47
N THR A 216 -14.19 5.43 11.47
CA THR A 216 -13.59 4.20 12.00
C THR A 216 -13.12 3.34 10.85
N VAL A 217 -11.92 2.77 10.97
CA VAL A 217 -11.29 1.89 9.98
C VAL A 217 -10.78 0.66 10.69
N SER A 218 -11.13 -0.51 10.17
CA SER A 218 -10.58 -1.80 10.59
C SER A 218 -9.69 -2.37 9.50
N ALA A 219 -8.53 -2.88 9.89
CA ALA A 219 -7.69 -3.76 9.09
C ALA A 219 -7.66 -5.14 9.74
N VAL A 220 -8.02 -6.17 8.99
CA VAL A 220 -7.90 -7.57 9.40
C VAL A 220 -6.88 -8.25 8.51
N MET A 221 -5.83 -8.79 9.10
CA MET A 221 -4.69 -9.40 8.43
C MET A 221 -4.68 -10.93 8.63
N GLU A 222 -4.39 -11.66 7.56
CA GLU A 222 -4.03 -13.08 7.59
C GLU A 222 -2.75 -13.29 6.80
N ASN A 223 -1.83 -14.10 7.34
CA ASN A 223 -0.58 -14.47 6.69
C ASN A 223 -0.58 -15.97 6.40
N LYS A 224 -0.60 -16.35 5.12
CA LYS A 224 -0.32 -17.72 4.71
C LYS A 224 1.17 -17.89 4.49
N THR A 225 1.79 -18.82 5.19
CA THR A 225 3.25 -18.96 5.24
C THR A 225 3.67 -20.42 5.29
N ASN A 226 4.94 -20.68 4.96
CA ASN A 226 5.61 -21.97 5.17
C ASN A 226 6.55 -21.95 6.39
N ALA A 227 6.43 -20.98 7.29
CA ALA A 227 7.22 -20.91 8.51
C ALA A 227 6.96 -22.09 9.44
N ALA A 228 8.02 -22.58 10.09
CA ALA A 228 7.94 -23.64 11.11
C ALA A 228 7.57 -23.08 12.49
N ASN A 229 7.95 -21.84 12.77
CA ASN A 229 7.73 -21.17 14.05
C ASN A 229 7.07 -19.80 13.82
N GLU A 230 6.09 -19.50 14.66
CA GLU A 230 5.39 -18.23 14.64
C GLU A 230 5.16 -17.71 16.06
N THR A 231 5.25 -16.40 16.22
CA THR A 231 4.86 -15.67 17.43
C THR A 231 4.09 -14.44 17.05
N ASN A 232 3.43 -13.81 18.00
CA ASN A 232 2.67 -12.59 17.75
C ASN A 232 2.80 -11.61 18.91
N GLN A 233 2.61 -10.33 18.63
CA GLN A 233 2.68 -9.26 19.63
C GLN A 233 1.75 -8.11 19.26
N THR A 234 1.27 -7.40 20.29
CA THR A 234 0.55 -6.14 20.13
C THR A 234 1.20 -5.03 20.96
N LYS A 235 1.20 -3.80 20.42
CA LYS A 235 1.60 -2.56 21.10
C LYS A 235 0.53 -1.49 20.85
N ALA A 236 0.67 -0.30 21.43
CA ALA A 236 -0.25 0.79 21.12
C ALA A 236 -0.30 1.07 19.62
N LEU A 237 -1.49 1.07 19.02
CA LEU A 237 -1.75 1.24 17.59
C LEU A 237 -0.99 0.25 16.67
N TYR A 238 -0.63 -0.94 17.18
CA TYR A 238 0.22 -1.85 16.44
C TYR A 238 -0.07 -3.32 16.75
N THR A 239 -0.07 -4.16 15.71
CA THR A 239 -0.16 -5.62 15.83
C THR A 239 0.76 -6.29 14.83
N GLU A 240 1.44 -7.37 15.23
CA GLU A 240 2.39 -8.10 14.38
C GLU A 240 2.27 -9.61 14.52
N ASN A 241 2.63 -10.31 13.44
CA ASN A 241 2.93 -11.74 13.42
C ASN A 241 4.38 -11.90 12.96
N HIS A 242 5.15 -12.64 13.72
CA HIS A 242 6.56 -12.89 13.48
C HIS A 242 6.79 -14.36 13.11
N PHE A 243 7.52 -14.59 12.02
CA PHE A 243 7.76 -15.89 11.42
C PHE A 243 9.25 -16.15 11.30
N GLN A 244 9.68 -17.36 11.68
CA GLN A 244 11.07 -17.77 11.61
C GLN A 244 11.25 -18.96 10.67
N PHE A 245 12.31 -18.91 9.86
CA PHE A 245 12.65 -19.91 8.88
C PHE A 245 14.11 -20.29 9.02
N ASP A 246 14.38 -21.59 9.10
CA ASP A 246 15.72 -22.16 8.98
C ASP A 246 15.83 -22.78 7.57
N LEU A 247 16.38 -22.00 6.63
CA LEU A 247 16.43 -22.36 5.22
C LEU A 247 17.71 -23.14 4.89
N GLN A 248 17.59 -24.15 4.04
CA GLN A 248 18.71 -24.74 3.34
C GLN A 248 18.99 -23.96 2.04
N GLU A 249 20.08 -24.33 1.36
CA GLU A 249 20.43 -23.72 0.06
C GLU A 249 19.28 -23.84 -0.95
N ASN A 250 18.91 -22.71 -1.59
CA ASN A 250 17.82 -22.55 -2.55
C ASN A 250 16.41 -22.78 -1.99
N GLU A 251 16.25 -22.82 -0.68
CA GLU A 251 14.92 -22.79 -0.07
C GLU A 251 14.39 -21.37 0.06
N VAL A 252 13.05 -21.26 0.09
CA VAL A 252 12.32 -19.98 0.07
C VAL A 252 11.46 -19.84 1.31
N ALA A 253 11.69 -18.77 2.07
CA ALA A 253 10.71 -18.26 3.04
C ALA A 253 9.66 -17.42 2.32
N LYS A 254 8.37 -17.66 2.59
CA LYS A 254 7.29 -16.92 1.94
C LYS A 254 6.19 -16.52 2.91
N ILE A 255 5.61 -15.34 2.62
CA ILE A 255 4.38 -14.86 3.22
C ILE A 255 3.45 -14.40 2.08
N GLU A 256 2.22 -14.91 2.08
CA GLU A 256 1.09 -14.31 1.39
C GLU A 256 0.26 -13.57 2.44
N LYS A 257 0.42 -12.25 2.51
CA LYS A 257 -0.31 -11.37 3.42
C LYS A 257 -1.59 -10.89 2.74
N ARG A 258 -2.72 -11.22 3.32
CA ARG A 258 -4.04 -10.72 2.95
C ARG A 258 -4.50 -9.73 3.99
N VAL A 259 -4.93 -8.55 3.55
CA VAL A 259 -5.47 -7.54 4.44
C VAL A 259 -6.84 -7.10 3.91
N VAL A 260 -7.84 -7.19 4.76
CA VAL A 260 -9.18 -6.67 4.47
C VAL A 260 -9.37 -5.38 5.24
N ILE A 261 -9.72 -4.32 4.52
CA ILE A 261 -10.03 -3.00 5.08
C ILE A 261 -11.53 -2.76 5.03
N THR A 262 -12.11 -2.43 6.17
CA THR A 262 -13.52 -1.99 6.28
C THR A 262 -13.61 -0.66 6.99
N THR A 263 -14.62 0.14 6.64
CA THR A 263 -14.74 1.51 7.17
C THR A 263 -16.16 1.83 7.60
N SER A 264 -16.32 2.79 8.51
CA SER A 264 -17.62 3.33 8.94
C SER A 264 -18.39 4.09 7.83
N ARG A 265 -17.85 4.15 6.62
CA ARG A 265 -18.59 4.64 5.45
C ARG A 265 -19.55 3.60 4.89
N ASP A 266 -19.26 2.31 5.08
CA ASP A 266 -20.00 1.20 4.50
C ASP A 266 -20.67 0.31 5.55
N PHE A 267 -20.21 0.36 6.81
CA PHE A 267 -20.68 -0.48 7.91
C PHE A 267 -20.96 0.37 9.16
N GLU A 268 -21.91 -0.06 9.99
CA GLU A 268 -22.07 0.50 11.34
C GLU A 268 -20.84 0.17 12.19
N GLU A 269 -20.53 1.02 13.19
CA GLU A 269 -19.27 0.89 13.95
C GLU A 269 -19.09 -0.49 14.61
N GLU A 270 -20.16 -1.10 15.09
CA GLU A 270 -20.16 -2.43 15.72
C GLU A 270 -19.94 -3.58 14.73
N ASP A 271 -20.23 -3.36 13.46
CA ASP A 271 -20.11 -4.35 12.38
C ASP A 271 -18.81 -4.26 11.59
N ILE A 272 -18.00 -3.22 11.77
CA ILE A 272 -16.80 -2.96 10.96
C ILE A 272 -15.81 -4.12 11.05
N LEU A 273 -15.42 -4.53 12.25
CA LEU A 273 -14.48 -5.64 12.45
C LEU A 273 -15.11 -6.99 12.03
N PRO A 274 -16.31 -7.36 12.47
CA PRO A 274 -16.97 -8.58 12.02
C PRO A 274 -17.14 -8.69 10.50
N ALA A 275 -17.44 -7.59 9.82
CA ALA A 275 -17.52 -7.56 8.36
C ALA A 275 -16.17 -7.87 7.70
N GLY A 276 -15.09 -7.27 8.19
CA GLY A 276 -13.73 -7.54 7.72
C GLY A 276 -13.35 -9.01 7.90
N GLU A 277 -13.60 -9.58 9.07
CA GLU A 277 -13.37 -11.00 9.37
C GLU A 277 -14.16 -11.92 8.45
N LYS A 278 -15.44 -11.62 8.23
CA LYS A 278 -16.31 -12.40 7.33
C LYS A 278 -15.84 -12.36 5.88
N ILE A 279 -15.42 -11.20 5.39
CA ILE A 279 -14.84 -11.07 4.05
C ILE A 279 -13.58 -11.93 3.96
N LEU A 280 -12.64 -11.79 4.90
CA LEU A 280 -11.41 -12.56 4.92
C LEU A 280 -11.68 -14.08 4.96
N GLN A 281 -12.62 -14.53 5.81
CA GLN A 281 -13.04 -15.92 5.89
C GLN A 281 -13.57 -16.45 4.56
N SER A 282 -14.35 -15.66 3.82
CA SER A 282 -14.89 -16.05 2.51
C SER A 282 -13.80 -16.29 1.45
N LEU A 283 -12.60 -15.74 1.67
CA LEU A 283 -11.44 -15.83 0.79
C LEU A 283 -10.44 -16.91 1.23
N GLU A 284 -10.66 -17.56 2.37
CA GLU A 284 -9.70 -18.50 2.98
C GLU A 284 -9.33 -19.68 2.03
N ILE A 285 -10.32 -20.20 1.29
CA ILE A 285 -10.13 -21.32 0.37
C ILE A 285 -9.50 -20.93 -0.96
N LYS A 286 -9.46 -19.62 -1.30
CA LYS A 286 -8.91 -19.15 -2.56
C LYS A 286 -7.39 -19.17 -2.52
N THR A 287 -6.79 -19.59 -3.62
CA THR A 287 -5.34 -19.49 -3.81
C THR A 287 -4.96 -18.06 -4.21
N TYR A 288 -3.66 -17.76 -4.12
CA TYR A 288 -3.12 -16.48 -4.61
C TYR A 288 -3.44 -16.28 -6.10
N GLU A 289 -3.24 -17.30 -6.91
CA GLU A 289 -3.46 -17.29 -8.36
C GLU A 289 -4.92 -17.04 -8.72
N GLU A 290 -5.86 -17.59 -7.95
CA GLU A 290 -7.30 -17.32 -8.14
C GLU A 290 -7.66 -15.87 -7.81
N LEU A 291 -7.08 -15.31 -6.75
CA LEU A 291 -7.26 -13.90 -6.38
C LEU A 291 -6.66 -12.96 -7.43
N LEU A 292 -5.45 -13.25 -7.89
CA LEU A 292 -4.78 -12.48 -8.93
C LEU A 292 -5.53 -12.58 -10.27
N THR A 293 -6.00 -13.76 -10.65
CA THR A 293 -6.78 -13.96 -11.89
C THR A 293 -8.06 -13.13 -11.87
N ALA A 294 -8.79 -13.13 -10.77
CA ALA A 294 -10.00 -12.32 -10.63
C ALA A 294 -9.71 -10.81 -10.68
N HIS A 295 -8.61 -10.38 -10.06
CA HIS A 295 -8.15 -9.00 -10.11
C HIS A 295 -7.78 -8.57 -11.54
N VAL A 296 -6.96 -9.35 -12.22
CA VAL A 296 -6.54 -9.07 -13.62
C VAL A 296 -7.74 -9.02 -14.55
N ALA A 297 -8.71 -9.92 -14.39
CA ALA A 297 -9.95 -9.89 -15.18
C ALA A 297 -10.73 -8.57 -15.00
N GLY A 298 -10.79 -8.06 -13.77
CA GLY A 298 -11.42 -6.77 -13.49
C GLY A 298 -10.67 -5.57 -14.09
N TRP A 299 -9.34 -5.60 -14.12
CA TRP A 299 -8.55 -4.58 -14.84
C TRP A 299 -8.74 -4.66 -16.34
N ARG A 300 -8.76 -5.86 -16.90
CA ARG A 300 -9.03 -6.06 -18.33
C ARG A 300 -10.37 -5.47 -18.75
N GLU A 301 -11.42 -5.68 -17.96
CA GLU A 301 -12.73 -5.08 -18.22
C GLU A 301 -12.68 -3.54 -18.24
N ARG A 302 -11.83 -2.91 -17.43
CA ARG A 302 -11.62 -1.46 -17.43
C ARG A 302 -10.90 -0.99 -18.69
N TRP A 303 -9.83 -1.70 -19.06
CA TRP A 303 -9.05 -1.40 -20.27
C TRP A 303 -9.86 -1.60 -21.55
N ASP A 304 -10.66 -2.64 -21.65
CA ASP A 304 -11.55 -2.89 -22.81
C ASP A 304 -12.50 -1.71 -23.10
N LYS A 305 -12.80 -0.87 -22.09
CA LYS A 305 -13.68 0.30 -22.21
C LYS A 305 -12.93 1.61 -22.51
N ALA A 306 -11.66 1.71 -22.20
CA ALA A 306 -10.99 3.02 -22.13
C ALA A 306 -9.56 3.05 -22.65
N ASP A 307 -9.01 1.95 -23.17
CA ASP A 307 -7.67 1.99 -23.75
C ASP A 307 -7.65 2.90 -24.98
N VAL A 308 -6.54 3.62 -25.13
CA VAL A 308 -6.27 4.50 -26.27
C VAL A 308 -4.94 4.10 -26.87
N GLU A 309 -4.95 3.71 -28.13
CA GLU A 309 -3.74 3.33 -28.86
C GLU A 309 -3.15 4.53 -29.61
N VAL A 310 -1.85 4.75 -29.38
CA VAL A 310 -1.04 5.78 -30.05
C VAL A 310 0.05 5.09 -30.86
N SER A 311 0.02 5.24 -32.18
CA SER A 311 1.03 4.66 -33.06
C SER A 311 2.22 5.60 -33.27
N GLY A 312 3.44 5.04 -33.16
CA GLY A 312 4.67 5.76 -33.51
C GLY A 312 5.29 6.59 -32.38
N ASP A 313 4.72 6.56 -31.18
CA ASP A 313 5.28 7.23 -29.98
C ASP A 313 4.98 6.42 -28.71
N ASP A 314 5.90 5.52 -28.34
CA ASP A 314 5.75 4.67 -27.15
C ASP A 314 5.75 5.47 -25.84
N SER A 315 6.42 6.62 -25.81
CA SER A 315 6.43 7.51 -24.64
C SER A 315 5.04 8.15 -24.42
N ALA A 316 4.41 8.62 -25.48
CA ALA A 316 3.05 9.12 -25.43
C ALA A 316 2.06 8.01 -25.05
N GLN A 317 2.25 6.80 -25.61
CA GLN A 317 1.42 5.64 -25.27
C GLN A 317 1.53 5.28 -23.78
N GLN A 318 2.74 5.21 -23.24
CA GLN A 318 2.96 4.96 -21.81
C GLN A 318 2.28 6.06 -20.95
N GLY A 319 2.47 7.34 -21.31
CA GLY A 319 1.91 8.46 -20.58
C GLY A 319 0.38 8.48 -20.56
N ILE A 320 -0.28 8.16 -21.67
CA ILE A 320 -1.74 8.08 -21.76
C ILE A 320 -2.27 6.94 -20.88
N ARG A 321 -1.70 5.74 -21.02
CA ARG A 321 -2.10 4.59 -20.20
C ARG A 321 -1.85 4.82 -18.72
N PHE A 322 -0.73 5.44 -18.35
CA PHE A 322 -0.48 5.83 -16.98
C PHE A 322 -1.58 6.76 -16.41
N ASN A 323 -2.00 7.77 -17.17
CA ASN A 323 -3.06 8.66 -16.73
C ASN A 323 -4.41 7.94 -16.59
N ILE A 324 -4.77 7.08 -17.55
CA ILE A 324 -6.00 6.27 -17.49
C ILE A 324 -5.94 5.31 -16.29
N PHE A 325 -4.80 4.64 -16.09
CA PHE A 325 -4.58 3.77 -14.94
C PHE A 325 -4.81 4.50 -13.61
N GLN A 326 -4.21 5.69 -13.43
CA GLN A 326 -4.36 6.47 -12.20
C GLN A 326 -5.80 6.98 -11.98
N LEU A 327 -6.52 7.31 -13.05
CA LEU A 327 -7.94 7.65 -12.95
C LEU A 327 -8.77 6.47 -12.46
N PHE A 328 -8.61 5.28 -13.04
CA PHE A 328 -9.33 4.07 -12.62
C PHE A 328 -8.91 3.59 -11.23
N ALA A 329 -7.63 3.69 -10.90
CA ALA A 329 -7.14 3.39 -9.56
C ALA A 329 -7.79 4.27 -8.48
N THR A 330 -8.09 5.54 -8.83
CA THR A 330 -8.68 6.51 -7.91
C THR A 330 -10.19 6.38 -7.81
N TYR A 331 -10.89 6.24 -8.96
CA TYR A 331 -12.34 6.24 -9.00
C TYR A 331 -12.87 5.59 -10.28
N TYR A 332 -13.70 4.58 -10.14
CA TYR A 332 -14.29 3.87 -11.27
C TYR A 332 -15.80 4.14 -11.43
N GLY A 333 -16.38 5.00 -10.59
CA GLY A 333 -17.80 5.33 -10.67
C GLY A 333 -18.72 4.41 -9.87
N GLU A 334 -18.17 3.56 -9.00
CA GLU A 334 -18.94 2.56 -8.26
C GLU A 334 -19.65 3.12 -7.02
N ASP A 335 -19.10 4.18 -6.41
CA ASP A 335 -19.67 4.81 -5.21
C ASP A 335 -20.09 6.26 -5.50
N ALA A 336 -21.38 6.49 -5.62
CA ALA A 336 -21.95 7.83 -5.89
C ALA A 336 -21.69 8.86 -4.77
N ARG A 337 -21.21 8.44 -3.61
CA ARG A 337 -20.84 9.33 -2.48
C ARG A 337 -19.45 9.95 -2.65
N LEU A 338 -18.68 9.50 -3.65
CA LEU A 338 -17.31 9.91 -3.90
C LEU A 338 -17.19 10.81 -5.12
N ASN A 339 -16.11 11.55 -5.16
CA ASN A 339 -15.59 12.19 -6.37
C ASN A 339 -14.11 11.87 -6.52
N ILE A 340 -13.51 12.24 -7.64
CA ILE A 340 -12.09 12.07 -7.90
C ILE A 340 -11.30 13.07 -7.04
N GLY A 341 -10.43 12.57 -6.17
CA GLY A 341 -9.50 13.39 -5.42
C GLY A 341 -8.39 13.96 -6.31
N PRO A 342 -7.92 15.21 -6.10
CA PRO A 342 -6.95 15.87 -7.00
C PRO A 342 -5.60 15.16 -7.07
N LYS A 343 -5.24 14.38 -6.05
CA LYS A 343 -4.01 13.57 -5.99
C LYS A 343 -4.25 12.07 -6.16
N GLY A 344 -5.50 11.65 -6.32
CA GLY A 344 -5.82 10.24 -6.25
C GLY A 344 -5.37 9.65 -4.92
N PHE A 345 -4.68 8.49 -4.99
CA PHE A 345 -4.09 7.82 -3.84
C PHE A 345 -2.55 7.95 -3.81
N THR A 346 -2.00 9.06 -4.32
CA THR A 346 -0.56 9.26 -4.43
C THR A 346 0.03 10.16 -3.34
N GLY A 347 -0.79 10.75 -2.48
CA GLY A 347 -0.38 11.62 -1.38
C GLY A 347 -1.51 12.47 -0.82
N GLU A 348 -1.23 13.23 0.24
CA GLU A 348 -2.19 14.03 1.02
C GLU A 348 -2.03 15.55 0.86
N LYS A 349 -1.32 16.02 -0.15
CA LYS A 349 -0.92 17.43 -0.29
C LYS A 349 -2.05 18.40 -0.59
N TYR A 350 -3.11 17.96 -1.27
CA TYR A 350 -4.29 18.75 -1.56
C TYR A 350 -5.51 18.20 -0.82
N GLY A 351 -6.24 19.08 -0.17
CA GLY A 351 -7.55 18.79 0.37
C GLY A 351 -8.67 19.23 -0.57
N GLY A 352 -9.88 18.76 -0.26
CA GLY A 352 -11.10 19.21 -0.94
C GLY A 352 -11.47 18.42 -2.19
N ALA A 353 -12.43 18.98 -2.93
CA ALA A 353 -12.96 18.37 -4.14
C ALA A 353 -12.08 18.64 -5.37
N THR A 354 -12.14 17.73 -6.33
CA THR A 354 -11.43 17.88 -7.60
C THR A 354 -12.04 18.97 -8.49
N TYR A 355 -13.30 19.24 -8.27
CA TYR A 355 -14.07 20.19 -9.10
C TYR A 355 -13.88 21.62 -8.58
N TRP A 356 -13.59 22.55 -9.51
CA TRP A 356 -13.38 23.97 -9.28
C TRP A 356 -14.63 24.75 -9.67
#